data_2f11116eb77f14503a089aa9097c0cdd
#
_entry.id   2f11116eb77f14503a089aa9097c0cdd
#
_cell.length_a   1.000
_cell.length_b   1.000
_cell.length_c   1.000
_cell.angle_alpha   90.00
_cell.angle_beta   90.00
_cell.angle_gamma   90.00
#
_symmetry.space_group_name_H-M   'P 1'
#
loop_
_entity.id
_entity.type
_entity.pdbx_description
1 polymer ?
#
loop_
_entity_poly.entity_id
_entity_poly.type
_entity_poly.pdbx_seq_one_letter_code
_entity_poly.pdbx_strand_id
1 'polypeptide(L)'
;MTEQGETGEAITILLVEDDAPTCWRLQDALVKAGYEVRSAGTLAEARSGLGERAPRVLLTDLRLPDGHGVELIRETRQRFPDTEIMVISALGDEESVISAITVGATGYLLKDAFPTDIATTVRDLVAGHSPISASIARFIVRRTQGTAQNAAEPSPGPALNTARLTPREIDILWGIAKGFSYAEIASHLGLSKQTVPGHIKNIYRKLEVHTRSEAVFEAVQQGLIKL
;
A
#
# COMPACT_ATOMS: atom_id res chain seq x y z
N MET A 1 4.37 43.28 29.26
CA MET A 1 5.00 42.06 28.78
C MET A 1 4.00 41.42 27.81
N THR A 2 4.23 41.69 26.56
CA THR A 2 3.35 41.28 25.43
C THR A 2 3.83 39.86 24.98
N GLU A 3 3.00 38.86 25.24
CA GLU A 3 3.16 37.56 24.61
C GLU A 3 2.95 37.74 23.10
N GLN A 4 4.02 37.68 22.36
CA GLN A 4 3.96 37.54 20.90
C GLN A 4 3.52 36.13 20.64
N GLY A 5 2.22 35.96 20.30
CA GLY A 5 1.68 34.73 19.74
C GLY A 5 2.40 34.50 18.43
N GLU A 6 3.19 33.41 18.36
CA GLU A 6 3.64 32.79 17.11
C GLU A 6 2.39 32.46 16.30
N THR A 7 2.07 33.29 15.32
CA THR A 7 1.15 32.93 14.24
C THR A 7 1.81 31.82 13.44
N GLY A 8 1.69 30.58 13.90
CA GLY A 8 2.14 29.40 13.18
C GLY A 8 1.48 29.39 11.80
N GLU A 9 2.28 29.50 10.77
CA GLU A 9 1.84 29.41 9.38
C GLU A 9 1.07 28.08 9.20
N ALA A 10 -0.16 28.16 8.69
CA ALA A 10 -1.00 26.97 8.55
C ALA A 10 -0.28 25.94 7.67
N ILE A 11 -0.21 24.69 8.14
CA ILE A 11 0.41 23.59 7.39
C ILE A 11 -0.41 23.36 6.13
N THR A 12 0.24 23.51 4.97
CA THR A 12 -0.38 23.31 3.66
C THR A 12 -0.22 21.85 3.20
N ILE A 13 -1.32 21.26 2.75
CA ILE A 13 -1.39 19.87 2.26
C ILE A 13 -1.86 19.86 0.82
N LEU A 14 -1.18 19.12 -0.05
CA LEU A 14 -1.68 18.73 -1.36
C LEU A 14 -2.17 17.29 -1.26
N LEU A 15 -3.48 17.09 -1.42
CA LEU A 15 -4.15 15.78 -1.43
C LEU A 15 -4.43 15.37 -2.87
N VAL A 16 -3.90 14.21 -3.29
CA VAL A 16 -4.07 13.68 -4.65
C VAL A 16 -4.80 12.34 -4.59
N GLU A 17 -6.07 12.35 -4.99
CA GLU A 17 -7.00 11.23 -4.87
C GLU A 17 -8.10 11.37 -5.91
N ASP A 18 -8.29 10.36 -6.76
CA ASP A 18 -9.30 10.35 -7.82
C ASP A 18 -10.68 9.88 -7.36
N ASP A 19 -10.75 9.09 -6.28
CA ASP A 19 -12.02 8.66 -5.68
C ASP A 19 -12.65 9.81 -4.89
N ALA A 20 -13.66 10.46 -5.48
CA ALA A 20 -14.28 11.65 -4.90
C ALA A 20 -14.80 11.46 -3.45
N PRO A 21 -15.47 10.35 -3.07
CA PRO A 21 -15.84 10.08 -1.68
C PRO A 21 -14.66 10.02 -0.71
N THR A 22 -13.57 9.37 -1.10
CA THR A 22 -12.35 9.28 -0.29
C THR A 22 -11.66 10.63 -0.17
N CYS A 23 -11.52 11.36 -1.29
CA CYS A 23 -10.96 12.71 -1.32
C CYS A 23 -11.73 13.65 -0.39
N TRP A 24 -13.07 13.68 -0.50
CA TRP A 24 -13.91 14.53 0.35
C TRP A 24 -13.73 14.20 1.84
N ARG A 25 -13.77 12.93 2.20
CA ARG A 25 -13.61 12.48 3.60
C ARG A 25 -12.28 12.88 4.20
N LEU A 26 -11.19 12.71 3.45
CA LEU A 26 -9.85 13.11 3.87
C LEU A 26 -9.73 14.62 4.02
N GLN A 27 -10.19 15.36 3.02
CA GLN A 27 -10.17 16.82 3.02
C GLN A 27 -10.96 17.40 4.18
N ASP A 28 -12.18 16.89 4.43
CA ASP A 28 -13.03 17.34 5.54
C ASP A 28 -12.35 17.12 6.90
N ALA A 29 -11.76 15.94 7.12
CA ALA A 29 -11.04 15.63 8.35
C ALA A 29 -9.81 16.54 8.58
N LEU A 30 -9.04 16.78 7.53
CA LEU A 30 -7.84 17.61 7.60
C LEU A 30 -8.16 19.10 7.78
N VAL A 31 -9.17 19.62 7.07
CA VAL A 31 -9.62 21.01 7.24
C VAL A 31 -10.18 21.24 8.64
N LYS A 32 -10.97 20.30 9.20
CA LYS A 32 -11.45 20.37 10.59
C LYS A 32 -10.32 20.37 11.62
N ALA A 33 -9.18 19.76 11.29
CA ALA A 33 -7.98 19.79 12.13
C ALA A 33 -7.12 21.06 11.96
N GLY A 34 -7.53 22.00 11.12
CA GLY A 34 -6.85 23.28 10.92
C GLY A 34 -5.79 23.32 9.83
N TYR A 35 -5.72 22.29 8.97
CA TYR A 35 -4.83 22.27 7.82
C TYR A 35 -5.41 23.02 6.61
N GLU A 36 -4.55 23.65 5.83
CA GLU A 36 -4.91 24.20 4.51
C GLU A 36 -4.76 23.10 3.46
N VAL A 37 -5.88 22.63 2.89
CA VAL A 37 -5.90 21.49 1.98
C VAL A 37 -6.27 21.92 0.57
N ARG A 38 -5.41 21.61 -0.39
CA ARG A 38 -5.71 21.65 -1.83
C ARG A 38 -5.83 20.23 -2.33
N SER A 39 -6.83 19.92 -3.14
CA SER A 39 -7.05 18.59 -3.70
C SER A 39 -6.86 18.57 -5.22
N ALA A 40 -6.44 17.41 -5.73
CA ALA A 40 -6.28 17.11 -7.14
C ALA A 40 -6.76 15.67 -7.40
N GLY A 41 -7.42 15.42 -8.52
CA GLY A 41 -7.87 14.08 -8.92
C GLY A 41 -6.96 13.41 -9.95
N THR A 42 -5.96 14.13 -10.46
CA THR A 42 -5.05 13.67 -11.51
C THR A 42 -3.61 14.13 -11.25
N LEU A 43 -2.63 13.48 -11.90
CA LEU A 43 -1.24 13.94 -11.89
C LEU A 43 -1.09 15.34 -12.50
N ALA A 44 -1.83 15.61 -13.56
CA ALA A 44 -1.79 16.92 -14.23
C ALA A 44 -2.27 18.04 -13.29
N GLU A 45 -3.38 17.85 -12.59
CA GLU A 45 -3.88 18.77 -11.57
C GLU A 45 -2.91 18.90 -10.40
N ALA A 46 -2.35 17.78 -9.93
CA ALA A 46 -1.38 17.77 -8.83
C ALA A 46 -0.10 18.55 -9.19
N ARG A 47 0.42 18.39 -10.42
CA ARG A 47 1.57 19.16 -10.93
C ARG A 47 1.27 20.66 -10.98
N SER A 48 0.06 21.04 -11.38
CA SER A 48 -0.39 22.44 -11.32
C SER A 48 -0.48 22.94 -9.89
N GLY A 49 -0.98 22.11 -8.98
CA GLY A 49 -1.08 22.40 -7.54
C GLY A 49 0.26 22.51 -6.81
N LEU A 50 1.31 21.80 -7.28
CA LEU A 50 2.68 21.96 -6.78
C LEU A 50 3.29 23.32 -7.13
N GLY A 51 2.80 23.98 -8.17
CA GLY A 51 3.01 25.31 -8.67
C GLY A 51 4.13 26.15 -8.04
N GLU A 52 3.78 27.34 -7.57
CA GLU A 52 4.69 28.35 -7.04
C GLU A 52 5.06 28.13 -5.56
N ARG A 53 4.20 27.43 -4.79
CA ARG A 53 4.42 27.21 -3.36
C ARG A 53 4.39 25.70 -3.05
N ALA A 54 5.52 25.21 -2.54
CA ALA A 54 5.65 23.82 -2.07
C ALA A 54 4.63 23.55 -0.94
N PRO A 55 3.88 22.44 -0.98
CA PRO A 55 3.10 22.00 0.17
C PRO A 55 4.04 21.50 1.27
N ARG A 56 3.66 21.66 2.52
CA ARG A 56 4.39 21.05 3.64
C ARG A 56 4.23 19.54 3.62
N VAL A 57 3.05 19.05 3.15
CA VAL A 57 2.74 17.63 3.05
C VAL A 57 2.10 17.33 1.69
N LEU A 58 2.59 16.29 1.02
CA LEU A 58 1.95 15.64 -0.11
C LEU A 58 1.30 14.33 0.38
N LEU A 59 -0.03 14.22 0.24
CA LEU A 59 -0.77 12.96 0.40
C LEU A 59 -1.18 12.48 -0.98
N THR A 60 -0.75 11.32 -1.41
CA THR A 60 -1.04 10.85 -2.77
C THR A 60 -1.46 9.39 -2.84
N ASP A 61 -2.47 9.09 -3.66
CA ASP A 61 -2.64 7.73 -4.15
C ASP A 61 -1.56 7.40 -5.19
N LEU A 62 -1.30 6.13 -5.37
CA LEU A 62 -0.40 5.62 -6.41
C LEU A 62 -1.11 5.38 -7.73
N ARG A 63 -2.40 5.05 -7.72
CA ARG A 63 -3.19 4.85 -8.93
C ARG A 63 -4.02 6.08 -9.22
N LEU A 64 -3.68 6.78 -10.29
CA LEU A 64 -4.39 7.95 -10.78
C LEU A 64 -4.79 7.71 -12.24
N PRO A 65 -5.87 8.33 -12.72
CA PRO A 65 -6.41 8.06 -14.05
C PRO A 65 -5.45 8.39 -15.21
N ASP A 66 -4.49 9.29 -14.95
CA ASP A 66 -3.52 9.77 -15.95
C ASP A 66 -2.07 9.31 -15.68
N GLY A 67 -1.87 8.37 -14.73
CA GLY A 67 -0.55 7.80 -14.47
C GLY A 67 -0.33 7.28 -13.07
N HIS A 68 0.93 7.10 -12.70
CA HIS A 68 1.29 6.49 -11.42
C HIS A 68 1.86 7.52 -10.45
N GLY A 69 1.32 7.59 -9.22
CA GLY A 69 1.72 8.55 -8.19
C GLY A 69 3.21 8.54 -7.82
N VAL A 70 3.94 7.44 -8.10
CA VAL A 70 5.40 7.36 -7.93
C VAL A 70 6.14 8.44 -8.73
N GLU A 71 5.61 8.83 -9.90
CA GLU A 71 6.19 9.92 -10.70
C GLU A 71 6.10 11.24 -9.93
N LEU A 72 4.92 11.52 -9.37
CA LEU A 72 4.68 12.73 -8.58
C LEU A 72 5.54 12.77 -7.31
N ILE A 73 5.72 11.64 -6.63
CA ILE A 73 6.61 11.52 -5.47
C ILE A 73 8.05 11.90 -5.85
N ARG A 74 8.55 11.33 -6.96
CA ARG A 74 9.91 11.63 -7.45
C ARG A 74 10.07 13.10 -7.81
N GLU A 75 9.13 13.68 -8.56
CA GLU A 75 9.13 15.07 -8.95
C GLU A 75 9.09 16.00 -7.73
N THR A 76 8.23 15.69 -6.76
CA THR A 76 8.10 16.46 -5.52
C THR A 76 9.39 16.42 -4.71
N ARG A 77 9.98 15.23 -4.52
CA ARG A 77 11.23 15.08 -3.77
C ARG A 77 12.39 15.84 -4.39
N GLN A 78 12.47 15.88 -5.73
CA GLN A 78 13.50 16.61 -6.46
C GLN A 78 13.34 18.13 -6.36
N ARG A 79 12.10 18.63 -6.44
CA ARG A 79 11.82 20.07 -6.45
C ARG A 79 11.68 20.67 -5.06
N PHE A 80 11.14 19.90 -4.12
CA PHE A 80 10.77 20.30 -2.78
C PHE A 80 11.24 19.28 -1.75
N PRO A 81 12.53 19.21 -1.44
CA PRO A 81 13.11 18.20 -0.56
C PRO A 81 12.56 18.21 0.87
N ASP A 82 12.06 19.35 1.33
CA ASP A 82 11.47 19.52 2.68
C ASP A 82 9.98 19.13 2.76
N THR A 83 9.36 18.78 1.63
CA THR A 83 7.97 18.29 1.62
C THR A 83 7.93 16.87 2.18
N GLU A 84 7.11 16.66 3.20
CA GLU A 84 6.82 15.31 3.69
C GLU A 84 5.84 14.60 2.73
N ILE A 85 6.12 13.35 2.40
CA ILE A 85 5.36 12.63 1.39
C ILE A 85 4.79 11.36 1.98
N MET A 86 3.46 11.25 2.01
CA MET A 86 2.75 10.05 2.46
C MET A 86 1.88 9.48 1.35
N VAL A 87 2.06 8.20 1.11
CA VAL A 87 1.20 7.42 0.20
C VAL A 87 -0.04 6.96 0.95
N ILE A 88 -1.19 7.08 0.30
CA ILE A 88 -2.46 6.53 0.74
C ILE A 88 -3.02 5.69 -0.40
N SER A 89 -2.94 4.38 -0.30
CA SER A 89 -3.31 3.52 -1.43
C SER A 89 -4.12 2.29 -1.00
N ALA A 90 -4.98 1.80 -1.89
CA ALA A 90 -5.60 0.48 -1.75
C ALA A 90 -4.59 -0.65 -2.01
N LEU A 91 -3.43 -0.32 -2.59
CA LEU A 91 -2.39 -1.26 -2.94
C LEU A 91 -1.36 -1.40 -1.84
N GLY A 92 -1.16 -2.63 -1.40
CA GLY A 92 -0.08 -3.03 -0.52
C GLY A 92 0.84 -4.05 -1.19
N ASP A 93 0.88 -4.08 -2.54
CA ASP A 93 1.80 -4.96 -3.24
C ASP A 93 3.25 -4.50 -3.08
N GLU A 94 4.14 -5.47 -3.13
CA GLU A 94 5.54 -5.33 -2.79
C GLU A 94 6.25 -4.29 -3.65
N GLU A 95 6.00 -4.33 -4.92
CA GLU A 95 6.69 -3.50 -5.89
C GLU A 95 6.30 -2.02 -5.76
N SER A 96 5.01 -1.74 -5.61
CA SER A 96 4.49 -0.39 -5.42
C SER A 96 4.99 0.25 -4.12
N VAL A 97 5.02 -0.52 -3.02
CA VAL A 97 5.53 -0.02 -1.72
C VAL A 97 7.01 0.35 -1.83
N ILE A 98 7.83 -0.57 -2.33
CA ILE A 98 9.28 -0.34 -2.46
C ILE A 98 9.56 0.81 -3.41
N SER A 99 8.87 0.86 -4.54
CA SER A 99 9.02 1.94 -5.51
C SER A 99 8.75 3.30 -4.88
N ALA A 100 7.63 3.45 -4.16
CA ALA A 100 7.26 4.69 -3.50
C ALA A 100 8.29 5.13 -2.43
N ILE A 101 8.74 4.20 -1.58
CA ILE A 101 9.73 4.49 -0.54
C ILE A 101 11.08 4.84 -1.16
N THR A 102 11.52 4.10 -2.18
CA THR A 102 12.82 4.33 -2.85
C THR A 102 12.89 5.71 -3.50
N VAL A 103 11.77 6.22 -4.04
CA VAL A 103 11.75 7.55 -4.66
C VAL A 103 11.48 8.69 -3.68
N GLY A 104 11.25 8.38 -2.39
CA GLY A 104 11.23 9.39 -1.33
C GLY A 104 9.94 9.53 -0.54
N ALA A 105 9.00 8.58 -0.59
CA ALA A 105 7.88 8.58 0.35
C ALA A 105 8.38 8.33 1.78
N THR A 106 7.90 9.15 2.74
CA THR A 106 8.26 9.08 4.15
C THR A 106 7.18 8.40 5.01
N GLY A 107 5.98 8.19 4.44
CA GLY A 107 4.89 7.44 5.06
C GLY A 107 4.11 6.62 4.05
N TYR A 108 3.45 5.54 4.52
CA TYR A 108 2.62 4.68 3.67
C TYR A 108 1.45 4.07 4.45
N LEU A 109 0.23 4.41 4.05
CA LEU A 109 -1.01 3.92 4.63
C LEU A 109 -1.83 3.15 3.60
N LEU A 110 -2.41 2.04 4.03
CA LEU A 110 -3.42 1.34 3.25
C LEU A 110 -4.81 1.94 3.50
N LYS A 111 -5.61 2.11 2.44
CA LYS A 111 -6.97 2.68 2.52
C LYS A 111 -7.94 1.85 3.38
N ASP A 112 -7.74 0.53 3.48
CA ASP A 112 -8.49 -0.38 4.33
C ASP A 112 -8.06 -0.36 5.81
N ALA A 113 -6.85 0.16 6.08
CA ALA A 113 -6.28 0.32 7.41
C ALA A 113 -6.20 1.80 7.83
N PHE A 114 -7.11 2.63 7.33
CA PHE A 114 -7.14 4.04 7.69
C PHE A 114 -7.24 4.22 9.20
N PRO A 115 -6.32 4.97 9.81
CA PRO A 115 -6.48 5.39 11.18
C PRO A 115 -7.77 6.21 11.30
N THR A 116 -8.48 6.08 12.42
CA THR A 116 -9.70 6.82 12.72
C THR A 116 -9.46 8.34 12.70
N ASP A 117 -8.18 8.74 12.80
CA ASP A 117 -7.73 10.14 12.79
C ASP A 117 -6.52 10.34 11.88
N ILE A 118 -6.78 10.68 10.62
CA ILE A 118 -5.76 11.02 9.63
C ILE A 118 -5.00 12.30 10.03
N ALA A 119 -5.62 13.21 10.76
CA ALA A 119 -4.98 14.45 11.18
C ALA A 119 -3.84 14.20 12.19
N THR A 120 -4.02 13.23 13.09
CA THR A 120 -2.94 12.79 13.98
C THR A 120 -1.79 12.18 13.18
N THR A 121 -2.09 11.35 12.18
CA THR A 121 -1.06 10.76 11.32
C THR A 121 -0.26 11.81 10.55
N VAL A 122 -0.94 12.84 10.03
CA VAL A 122 -0.24 13.97 9.37
C VAL A 122 0.61 14.76 10.35
N ARG A 123 0.14 14.95 11.58
CA ARG A 123 0.92 15.62 12.64
C ARG A 123 2.21 14.84 12.95
N ASP A 124 2.10 13.52 13.09
CA ASP A 124 3.25 12.66 13.33
C ASP A 124 4.24 12.73 12.15
N LEU A 125 3.73 12.73 10.92
CA LEU A 125 4.55 12.86 9.72
C LEU A 125 5.33 14.19 9.71
N VAL A 126 4.66 15.30 10.00
CA VAL A 126 5.30 16.64 10.06
C VAL A 126 6.30 16.75 11.21
N ALA A 127 6.10 15.98 12.30
CA ALA A 127 7.04 15.88 13.41
C ALA A 127 8.27 14.98 13.09
N GLY A 128 8.36 14.45 11.87
CA GLY A 128 9.48 13.62 11.41
C GLY A 128 9.34 12.14 11.70
N HIS A 129 8.16 11.68 12.15
CA HIS A 129 7.87 10.26 12.22
C HIS A 129 7.51 9.70 10.84
N SER A 130 7.64 8.38 10.68
CA SER A 130 7.26 7.69 9.44
C SER A 130 6.05 6.80 9.69
N PRO A 131 4.82 7.32 9.56
CA PRO A 131 3.62 6.53 9.75
C PRO A 131 3.51 5.46 8.64
N ILE A 132 3.61 4.20 9.04
CA ILE A 132 3.55 3.07 8.12
C ILE A 132 2.56 2.05 8.68
N SER A 133 1.63 1.57 7.86
CA SER A 133 0.72 0.48 8.22
C SER A 133 1.50 -0.76 8.63
N ALA A 134 1.03 -1.50 9.64
CA ALA A 134 1.75 -2.64 10.21
C ALA A 134 2.05 -3.76 9.18
N SER A 135 1.18 -3.93 8.18
CA SER A 135 1.38 -4.84 7.05
C SER A 135 2.57 -4.41 6.18
N ILE A 136 2.64 -3.12 5.86
CA ILE A 136 3.73 -2.52 5.07
C ILE A 136 5.06 -2.59 5.85
N ALA A 137 5.05 -2.29 7.15
CA ALA A 137 6.26 -2.39 7.97
C ALA A 137 6.85 -3.81 7.98
N ARG A 138 6.00 -4.84 8.16
CA ARG A 138 6.44 -6.25 8.09
C ARG A 138 7.06 -6.60 6.75
N PHE A 139 6.51 -6.03 5.70
CA PHE A 139 6.96 -6.22 4.33
C PHE A 139 8.38 -5.64 4.14
N ILE A 140 8.61 -4.37 4.51
CA ILE A 140 9.91 -3.72 4.45
C ILE A 140 10.97 -4.53 5.22
N VAL A 141 10.63 -5.00 6.43
CA VAL A 141 11.54 -5.81 7.27
C VAL A 141 11.93 -7.12 6.56
N ARG A 142 10.99 -7.83 5.93
CA ARG A 142 11.31 -9.07 5.18
C ARG A 142 12.30 -8.81 4.05
N ARG A 143 12.11 -7.74 3.31
CA ARG A 143 12.99 -7.42 2.18
C ARG A 143 14.39 -7.03 2.62
N THR A 144 14.55 -6.26 3.69
CA THR A 144 15.86 -5.91 4.23
C THR A 144 16.61 -7.14 4.78
N GLN A 145 15.89 -8.11 5.31
CA GLN A 145 16.48 -9.39 5.75
C GLN A 145 16.90 -10.26 4.57
N GLY A 146 16.15 -10.27 3.46
CA GLY A 146 16.49 -11.00 2.24
C GLY A 146 17.70 -10.45 1.50
N THR A 147 17.92 -9.14 1.55
CA THR A 147 19.09 -8.49 0.91
C THR A 147 20.39 -8.70 1.70
N ALA A 148 20.31 -8.91 3.01
CA ALA A 148 21.49 -9.20 3.84
C ALA A 148 22.05 -10.63 3.62
N GLN A 149 21.24 -11.54 3.09
CA GLN A 149 21.66 -12.92 2.78
C GLN A 149 22.31 -13.07 1.39
N ASN A 150 22.19 -12.08 0.51
CA ASN A 150 22.81 -12.14 -0.83
C ASN A 150 24.23 -11.58 -0.91
N ALA A 151 24.84 -11.18 0.20
CA ALA A 151 26.24 -10.69 0.26
C ALA A 151 27.25 -11.73 0.77
N ALA A 152 26.86 -12.99 0.92
CA ALA A 152 27.77 -14.09 1.25
C ALA A 152 27.72 -15.14 0.12
N GLU A 153 28.90 -15.54 -0.38
CA GLU A 153 29.13 -16.53 -1.45
C GLU A 153 28.40 -17.88 -1.21
N PRO A 154 28.11 -18.65 -2.28
CA PRO A 154 27.26 -19.83 -2.17
C PRO A 154 27.99 -21.01 -1.56
N SER A 155 27.69 -21.34 -0.31
CA SER A 155 27.90 -22.69 0.22
C SER A 155 26.59 -23.45 0.14
N PRO A 156 26.59 -24.74 -0.29
CA PRO A 156 25.36 -25.50 -0.43
C PRO A 156 24.84 -25.93 0.95
N GLY A 157 23.90 -25.18 1.46
CA GLY A 157 23.14 -25.50 2.67
C GLY A 157 21.65 -25.69 2.33
N PRO A 158 20.85 -26.38 3.16
CA PRO A 158 19.63 -27.05 2.76
C PRO A 158 18.56 -26.09 2.21
N ALA A 159 17.96 -26.52 1.11
CA ALA A 159 16.88 -25.86 0.40
C ALA A 159 15.87 -25.18 1.32
N LEU A 160 15.73 -23.85 1.17
CA LEU A 160 14.57 -23.13 1.68
C LEU A 160 13.31 -23.78 1.11
N ASN A 161 12.53 -24.35 2.01
CA ASN A 161 11.27 -25.01 1.74
C ASN A 161 10.28 -23.94 1.25
N THR A 162 10.28 -23.64 -0.05
CA THR A 162 9.12 -23.07 -0.72
C THR A 162 8.05 -24.13 -0.54
N ALA A 163 7.16 -23.94 0.43
CA ALA A 163 6.15 -24.90 0.80
C ALA A 163 5.21 -25.07 -0.39
N ARG A 164 5.52 -26.05 -1.26
CA ARG A 164 4.69 -26.39 -2.42
C ARG A 164 3.26 -26.58 -1.95
N LEU A 165 2.33 -26.07 -2.75
CA LEU A 165 0.92 -26.32 -2.51
C LEU A 165 0.68 -27.86 -2.49
N THR A 166 -0.09 -28.30 -1.51
CA THR A 166 -0.52 -29.70 -1.48
C THR A 166 -1.51 -29.96 -2.61
N PRO A 167 -1.70 -31.21 -3.07
CA PRO A 167 -2.71 -31.53 -4.08
C PRO A 167 -4.09 -30.96 -3.72
N ARG A 168 -4.44 -30.98 -2.43
CA ARG A 168 -5.72 -30.45 -1.94
C ARG A 168 -5.82 -28.94 -2.07
N GLU A 169 -4.74 -28.23 -1.84
CA GLU A 169 -4.69 -26.77 -2.02
C GLU A 169 -4.75 -26.40 -3.52
N ILE A 170 -4.17 -27.21 -4.40
CA ILE A 170 -4.30 -27.04 -5.86
C ILE A 170 -5.74 -27.22 -6.32
N ASP A 171 -6.46 -28.26 -5.81
CA ASP A 171 -7.87 -28.48 -6.13
C ASP A 171 -8.75 -27.29 -5.71
N ILE A 172 -8.50 -26.74 -4.53
CA ILE A 172 -9.21 -25.55 -4.03
C ILE A 172 -8.89 -24.34 -4.91
N LEU A 173 -7.63 -24.14 -5.26
CA LEU A 173 -7.17 -23.07 -6.12
C LEU A 173 -7.81 -23.14 -7.52
N TRP A 174 -7.99 -24.35 -8.04
CA TRP A 174 -8.74 -24.60 -9.27
C TRP A 174 -10.21 -24.18 -9.18
N GLY A 175 -10.87 -24.48 -8.06
CA GLY A 175 -12.24 -24.03 -7.78
C GLY A 175 -12.33 -22.50 -7.71
N ILE A 176 -11.33 -21.85 -7.08
CA ILE A 176 -11.20 -20.40 -7.04
C ILE A 176 -11.06 -19.83 -8.46
N ALA A 177 -10.21 -20.39 -9.29
CA ALA A 177 -9.96 -19.94 -10.66
C ALA A 177 -11.20 -20.06 -11.55
N LYS A 178 -12.01 -21.12 -11.36
CA LYS A 178 -13.30 -21.31 -12.06
C LYS A 178 -14.43 -20.40 -11.57
N GLY A 179 -14.21 -19.59 -10.55
CA GLY A 179 -15.21 -18.66 -10.04
C GLY A 179 -16.15 -19.27 -8.98
N PHE A 180 -15.90 -20.50 -8.50
CA PHE A 180 -16.76 -21.15 -7.51
C PHE A 180 -16.74 -20.41 -6.17
N SER A 181 -17.90 -20.38 -5.53
CA SER A 181 -18.03 -19.95 -4.13
C SER A 181 -17.38 -20.96 -3.18
N TYR A 182 -17.07 -20.58 -1.96
CA TYR A 182 -16.51 -21.48 -0.95
C TYR A 182 -17.42 -22.66 -0.62
N ALA A 183 -18.75 -22.44 -0.72
CA ALA A 183 -19.74 -23.49 -0.51
C ALA A 183 -19.71 -24.54 -1.64
N GLU A 184 -19.55 -24.09 -2.88
CA GLU A 184 -19.42 -24.97 -4.04
C GLU A 184 -18.10 -25.74 -4.02
N ILE A 185 -16.99 -25.08 -3.68
CA ILE A 185 -15.69 -25.73 -3.49
C ILE A 185 -15.79 -26.81 -2.41
N ALA A 186 -16.40 -26.49 -1.26
CA ALA A 186 -16.61 -27.44 -0.18
C ALA A 186 -17.41 -28.67 -0.65
N SER A 187 -18.50 -28.45 -1.38
CA SER A 187 -19.36 -29.50 -1.93
C SER A 187 -18.62 -30.39 -2.93
N HIS A 188 -17.90 -29.79 -3.90
CA HIS A 188 -17.15 -30.51 -4.92
C HIS A 188 -16.02 -31.36 -4.35
N LEU A 189 -15.40 -30.87 -3.30
CA LEU A 189 -14.23 -31.50 -2.71
C LEU A 189 -14.55 -32.36 -1.47
N GLY A 190 -15.81 -32.51 -1.09
CA GLY A 190 -16.23 -33.27 0.09
C GLY A 190 -15.67 -32.68 1.40
N LEU A 191 -15.56 -31.36 1.49
CA LEU A 191 -15.09 -30.65 2.67
C LEU A 191 -16.24 -30.02 3.46
N SER A 192 -16.01 -29.70 4.73
CA SER A 192 -16.91 -28.82 5.43
C SER A 192 -16.74 -27.37 4.95
N LYS A 193 -17.83 -26.59 4.93
CA LYS A 193 -17.78 -25.17 4.54
C LYS A 193 -16.83 -24.35 5.41
N GLN A 194 -16.61 -24.77 6.64
CA GLN A 194 -15.73 -24.12 7.61
C GLN A 194 -14.24 -24.42 7.35
N THR A 195 -13.92 -25.49 6.64
CA THR A 195 -12.54 -25.90 6.36
C THR A 195 -11.93 -25.14 5.17
N VAL A 196 -12.74 -24.77 4.18
CA VAL A 196 -12.29 -24.09 2.96
C VAL A 196 -11.57 -22.75 3.24
N PRO A 197 -12.07 -21.86 4.09
CA PRO A 197 -11.35 -20.63 4.45
C PRO A 197 -9.96 -20.86 5.04
N GLY A 198 -9.79 -21.92 5.83
CA GLY A 198 -8.49 -22.31 6.39
C GLY A 198 -7.48 -22.70 5.31
N HIS A 199 -7.90 -23.48 4.34
CA HIS A 199 -7.06 -23.84 3.17
C HIS A 199 -6.73 -22.61 2.33
N ILE A 200 -7.68 -21.72 2.08
CA ILE A 200 -7.46 -20.48 1.32
C ILE A 200 -6.42 -19.59 2.00
N LYS A 201 -6.51 -19.43 3.32
CA LYS A 201 -5.50 -18.71 4.09
C LYS A 201 -4.10 -19.33 3.95
N ASN A 202 -4.01 -20.66 3.92
CA ASN A 202 -2.74 -21.36 3.71
C ASN A 202 -2.22 -21.23 2.28
N ILE A 203 -3.11 -21.28 1.28
CA ILE A 203 -2.77 -21.03 -0.14
C ILE A 203 -2.21 -19.63 -0.30
N TYR A 204 -2.92 -18.60 0.19
CA TYR A 204 -2.48 -17.22 0.09
C TYR A 204 -1.12 -17.00 0.77
N ARG A 205 -0.92 -17.60 1.94
CA ARG A 205 0.38 -17.56 2.62
C ARG A 205 1.51 -18.24 1.84
N LYS A 206 1.22 -19.39 1.17
CA LYS A 206 2.23 -20.14 0.41
C LYS A 206 2.55 -19.52 -0.94
N LEU A 207 1.57 -18.87 -1.57
CA LEU A 207 1.75 -18.09 -2.80
C LEU A 207 2.18 -16.66 -2.54
N GLU A 208 2.22 -16.25 -1.25
CA GLU A 208 2.56 -14.88 -0.82
C GLU A 208 1.64 -13.81 -1.42
N VAL A 209 0.34 -14.13 -1.54
CA VAL A 209 -0.71 -13.27 -2.10
C VAL A 209 -1.77 -12.93 -1.06
N HIS A 210 -2.56 -11.91 -1.32
CA HIS A 210 -3.57 -11.40 -0.38
C HIS A 210 -5.00 -11.43 -0.93
N THR A 211 -5.14 -11.55 -2.24
CA THR A 211 -6.46 -11.54 -2.91
C THR A 211 -6.68 -12.79 -3.74
N ARG A 212 -7.96 -13.05 -4.05
CA ARG A 212 -8.38 -14.14 -4.92
C ARG A 212 -7.77 -14.01 -6.33
N SER A 213 -7.77 -12.81 -6.88
CA SER A 213 -7.26 -12.55 -8.22
C SER A 213 -5.76 -12.75 -8.30
N GLU A 214 -5.01 -12.30 -7.30
CA GLU A 214 -3.57 -12.52 -7.19
C GLU A 214 -3.24 -14.02 -7.08
N ALA A 215 -4.00 -14.77 -6.26
CA ALA A 215 -3.78 -16.20 -6.12
C ALA A 215 -3.96 -16.96 -7.44
N VAL A 216 -4.96 -16.59 -8.23
CA VAL A 216 -5.20 -17.17 -9.56
C VAL A 216 -4.09 -16.78 -10.53
N PHE A 217 -3.71 -15.49 -10.55
CA PHE A 217 -2.63 -15.00 -11.41
C PHE A 217 -1.31 -15.71 -11.11
N GLU A 218 -0.91 -15.75 -9.85
CA GLU A 218 0.34 -16.37 -9.40
C GLU A 218 0.36 -17.86 -9.70
N ALA A 219 -0.76 -18.55 -9.50
CA ALA A 219 -0.90 -19.97 -9.80
C ALA A 219 -0.74 -20.29 -11.29
N VAL A 220 -1.22 -19.41 -12.18
CA VAL A 220 -1.02 -19.53 -13.63
C VAL A 220 0.44 -19.24 -14.01
N GLN A 221 1.05 -18.20 -13.45
CA GLN A 221 2.45 -17.85 -13.68
C GLN A 221 3.41 -18.96 -13.25
N GLN A 222 3.16 -19.58 -12.10
CA GLN A 222 3.96 -20.72 -11.62
C GLN A 222 3.60 -22.05 -12.29
N GLY A 223 2.66 -22.07 -13.23
CA GLY A 223 2.23 -23.27 -13.92
C GLY A 223 1.51 -24.30 -13.04
N LEU A 224 1.01 -23.87 -11.87
CA LEU A 224 0.28 -24.72 -10.92
C LEU A 224 -1.13 -25.06 -11.41
N ILE A 225 -1.74 -24.14 -12.17
CA ILE A 225 -3.02 -24.33 -12.85
C ILE A 225 -2.93 -23.82 -14.30
N LYS A 226 -3.75 -24.38 -15.19
CA LYS A 226 -3.93 -23.87 -16.57
C LYS A 226 -5.39 -23.48 -16.74
N LEU A 227 -5.67 -22.27 -17.16
CA LEU A 227 -7.02 -21.75 -17.48
C LEU A 227 -7.35 -22.03 -18.93
#